data_c3d1e10dc8db8840135e9b5e4acf489d
#
_entry.id   c3d1e10dc8db8840135e9b5e4acf489d
#
_cell.length_a   1.000
_cell.length_b   1.000
_cell.length_c   1.000
_cell.angle_alpha   90.00
_cell.angle_beta   90.00
_cell.angle_gamma   90.00
#
_symmetry.space_group_name_H-M   'P 1'
#
loop_
_entity.id
_entity.type
_entity.pdbx_description
1 polymer ?
#
loop_
_entity_poly.entity_id
_entity_poly.type
_entity_poly.pdbx_seq_one_letter_code
_entity_poly.pdbx_strand_id
1 'polypeptide(L)'
;MRISIAEIIRSGAGSLVDVRSQGEFQSGHLPGAIHIPLDEVPAKTKEIAVLPKPIILYCHSGHRSGIAADYLQQQGEEEVFNGGGIFQLMHLVHPSSE
;
A
#
# COMPACT_ATOMS: atom_id res chain seq x y z
N MET A 1 -15.29 7.59 12.93
CA MET A 1 -15.52 6.21 12.51
C MET A 1 -14.22 5.57 12.11
N ARG A 2 -14.05 4.32 12.47
CA ARG A 2 -12.86 3.59 12.09
C ARG A 2 -13.16 2.65 10.96
N ILE A 3 -12.32 2.69 9.94
CA ILE A 3 -12.42 1.77 8.82
C ILE A 3 -11.15 0.93 8.85
N SER A 4 -11.32 -0.37 8.90
CA SER A 4 -10.16 -1.25 8.94
C SER A 4 -9.53 -1.37 7.55
N ILE A 5 -8.25 -1.72 7.52
CA ILE A 5 -7.55 -1.94 6.26
C ILE A 5 -8.27 -3.01 5.45
N ALA A 6 -8.78 -4.05 6.11
CA ALA A 6 -9.53 -5.11 5.42
C ALA A 6 -10.74 -4.56 4.69
N GLU A 7 -11.47 -3.66 5.32
CA GLU A 7 -12.65 -3.07 4.71
C GLU A 7 -12.29 -2.20 3.51
N ILE A 8 -11.20 -1.43 3.65
CA ILE A 8 -10.72 -0.58 2.56
C ILE A 8 -10.37 -1.43 1.34
N ILE A 9 -9.63 -2.49 1.57
CA ILE A 9 -9.18 -3.36 0.49
C ILE A 9 -10.36 -4.05 -0.18
N ARG A 10 -11.29 -4.59 0.61
CA ARG A 10 -12.44 -5.31 0.06
C ARG A 10 -13.37 -4.42 -0.72
N SER A 11 -13.51 -3.18 -0.29
CA SER A 11 -14.43 -2.25 -0.95
C SER A 11 -13.84 -1.65 -2.21
N GLY A 12 -12.52 -1.75 -2.38
CA GLY A 12 -11.85 -1.11 -3.51
C GLY A 12 -11.70 0.39 -3.33
N ALA A 13 -12.02 0.91 -2.15
CA ALA A 13 -11.84 2.33 -1.88
C ALA A 13 -10.36 2.62 -1.62
N GLY A 14 -9.94 3.83 -1.98
CA GLY A 14 -8.57 4.24 -1.73
C GLY A 14 -7.60 3.67 -2.75
N SER A 15 -6.34 3.61 -2.36
CA SER A 15 -5.26 3.20 -3.24
C SER A 15 -4.35 2.19 -2.56
N LEU A 16 -3.88 1.22 -3.35
CA LEU A 16 -2.87 0.27 -2.90
C LEU A 16 -1.57 0.61 -3.60
N VAL A 17 -0.50 0.78 -2.84
CA VAL A 17 0.81 1.10 -3.38
C VAL A 17 1.81 0.03 -2.96
N ASP A 18 2.40 -0.64 -3.96
CA ASP A 18 3.40 -1.67 -3.73
C ASP A 18 4.78 -1.00 -3.77
N VAL A 19 5.49 -1.03 -2.64
CA VAL A 19 6.80 -0.38 -2.57
C VAL A 19 7.96 -1.37 -2.69
N ARG A 20 7.67 -2.58 -3.16
CA ARG A 20 8.69 -3.59 -3.38
C ARG A 20 9.49 -3.30 -4.65
N SER A 21 10.52 -4.08 -4.89
CA SER A 21 11.30 -3.95 -6.10
C SER A 21 10.47 -4.31 -7.34
N GLN A 22 10.97 -3.92 -8.51
CA GLN A 22 10.30 -4.22 -9.77
C GLN A 22 10.18 -5.73 -9.98
N GLY A 23 11.21 -6.48 -9.68
CA GLY A 23 11.16 -7.93 -9.83
C GLY A 23 10.11 -8.57 -8.93
N GLU A 24 10.00 -8.09 -7.71
CA GLU A 24 8.96 -8.60 -6.81
C GLU A 24 7.57 -8.28 -7.34
N PHE A 25 7.38 -7.04 -7.79
CA PHE A 25 6.09 -6.61 -8.31
C PHE A 25 5.69 -7.43 -9.53
N GLN A 26 6.63 -7.68 -10.42
CA GLN A 26 6.37 -8.46 -11.63
C GLN A 26 6.07 -9.92 -11.33
N SER A 27 6.61 -10.43 -10.24
CA SER A 27 6.36 -11.80 -9.83
C SER A 27 4.95 -12.01 -9.29
N GLY A 28 4.23 -10.95 -9.03
CA GLY A 28 2.87 -11.00 -8.53
C GLY A 28 2.63 -9.88 -7.55
N HIS A 29 1.48 -9.22 -7.69
CA HIS A 29 1.12 -8.11 -6.82
C HIS A 29 -0.39 -8.12 -6.62
N LEU A 30 -0.86 -7.32 -5.70
CA LEU A 30 -2.29 -7.25 -5.44
C LEU A 30 -3.00 -6.59 -6.61
N PRO A 31 -4.20 -7.06 -6.95
CA PRO A 31 -4.97 -6.46 -8.05
C PRO A 31 -5.16 -4.97 -7.83
N GLY A 32 -4.89 -4.19 -8.85
CA GLY A 32 -5.07 -2.76 -8.79
C GLY A 32 -3.95 -1.99 -8.10
N ALA A 33 -2.92 -2.68 -7.63
CA ALA A 33 -1.82 -2.00 -6.95
C ALA A 33 -1.01 -1.15 -7.91
N ILE A 34 -0.62 0.02 -7.43
CA ILE A 34 0.27 0.92 -8.13
C ILE A 34 1.69 0.63 -7.65
N HIS A 35 2.64 0.55 -8.55
CA HIS A 35 4.01 0.23 -8.18
C HIS A 35 4.85 1.49 -8.04
N ILE A 36 5.30 1.75 -6.83
CA ILE A 36 6.23 2.84 -6.53
C ILE A 36 7.27 2.29 -5.57
N PRO A 37 8.42 1.83 -6.08
CA PRO A 37 9.44 1.25 -5.18
C PRO A 37 9.86 2.24 -4.10
N LEU A 38 10.27 1.70 -2.96
CA LEU A 38 10.60 2.52 -1.80
C LEU A 38 11.55 3.67 -2.13
N ASP A 39 12.59 3.39 -2.92
CA ASP A 39 13.58 4.41 -3.24
C ASP A 39 13.04 5.50 -4.15
N GLU A 40 11.89 5.30 -4.78
CA GLU A 40 11.26 6.31 -5.62
C GLU A 40 10.21 7.13 -4.87
N VAL A 41 9.83 6.71 -3.68
CA VAL A 41 8.78 7.38 -2.94
C VAL A 41 9.07 8.88 -2.73
N PRO A 42 10.31 9.28 -2.33
CA PRO A 42 10.56 10.71 -2.12
C PRO A 42 10.36 11.53 -3.39
N ALA A 43 10.75 11.02 -4.55
CA ALA A 43 10.61 11.74 -5.80
C ALA A 43 9.16 11.81 -6.26
N LYS A 44 8.31 10.91 -5.78
CA LYS A 44 6.94 10.81 -6.25
C LYS A 44 5.91 11.19 -5.19
N THR A 45 6.34 11.91 -4.17
CA THR A 45 5.45 12.32 -3.09
C THR A 45 4.22 13.07 -3.60
N LYS A 46 4.39 13.96 -4.56
CA LYS A 46 3.26 14.72 -5.09
C LYS A 46 2.28 13.85 -5.84
N GLU A 47 2.79 12.86 -6.58
CA GLU A 47 1.92 11.93 -7.30
C GLU A 47 1.13 11.08 -6.33
N ILE A 48 1.78 10.65 -5.24
CA ILE A 48 1.11 9.85 -4.23
C ILE A 48 0.04 10.67 -3.53
N ALA A 49 0.32 11.94 -3.27
CA ALA A 49 -0.58 12.81 -2.51
C ALA A 49 -1.94 12.98 -3.19
N VAL A 50 -2.00 12.83 -4.51
CA VAL A 50 -3.27 13.01 -5.23
C VAL A 50 -4.00 11.70 -5.51
N LEU A 51 -3.47 10.58 -5.02
CA LEU A 51 -4.16 9.31 -5.17
C LEU A 51 -5.42 9.29 -4.29
N PRO A 52 -6.43 8.52 -4.70
CA PRO A 52 -7.61 8.35 -3.85
C PRO A 52 -7.21 7.84 -2.46
N LYS A 53 -7.78 8.46 -1.45
CA LYS A 53 -7.49 8.09 -0.05
C LYS A 53 -8.53 7.17 0.49
N PRO A 54 -8.21 6.34 1.45
CA PRO A 54 -6.90 6.23 2.10
C PRO A 54 -5.88 5.52 1.23
N ILE A 55 -4.60 5.80 1.48
CA ILE A 55 -3.50 5.20 0.73
C ILE A 55 -2.87 4.12 1.59
N ILE A 56 -2.89 2.90 1.08
CA ILE A 56 -2.37 1.73 1.78
C ILE A 56 -1.09 1.29 1.09
N LEU A 57 0.03 1.37 1.78
CA LEU A 57 1.32 0.93 1.23
C LEU A 57 1.63 -0.46 1.77
N TYR A 58 2.21 -1.30 0.94
CA TYR A 58 2.58 -2.64 1.39
C TYR A 58 3.89 -3.07 0.75
N CYS A 59 4.50 -4.08 1.35
CA CYS A 59 5.69 -4.69 0.79
C CYS A 59 5.67 -6.18 1.11
N HIS A 60 6.83 -6.84 1.21
CA HIS A 60 6.85 -8.26 1.51
C HIS A 60 6.49 -8.54 2.96
N SER A 61 7.06 -7.79 3.89
CA SER A 61 6.90 -8.03 5.33
C SER A 61 6.32 -6.85 6.11
N GLY A 62 6.16 -5.70 5.47
CA GLY A 62 5.70 -4.50 6.15
C GLY A 62 6.82 -3.56 6.57
N HIS A 63 8.08 -3.97 6.43
CA HIS A 63 9.20 -3.13 6.85
C HIS A 63 9.41 -1.94 5.92
N ARG A 64 9.55 -2.22 4.63
CA ARG A 64 9.75 -1.16 3.64
C ARG A 64 8.55 -0.24 3.54
N SER A 65 7.35 -0.82 3.61
CA SER A 65 6.13 0.00 3.55
C SER A 65 5.97 0.85 4.81
N GLY A 66 6.46 0.37 5.95
CA GLY A 66 6.48 1.18 7.16
C GLY A 66 7.37 2.40 7.00
N ILE A 67 8.54 2.22 6.40
CA ILE A 67 9.45 3.32 6.14
C ILE A 67 8.80 4.34 5.20
N ALA A 68 8.16 3.84 4.14
CA ALA A 68 7.50 4.72 3.19
C ALA A 68 6.35 5.49 3.82
N ALA A 69 5.53 4.82 4.63
CA ALA A 69 4.41 5.47 5.29
C ALA A 69 4.90 6.56 6.26
N ASP A 70 5.94 6.24 7.03
CA ASP A 70 6.51 7.22 7.95
C ASP A 70 7.03 8.44 7.19
N TYR A 71 7.73 8.22 6.09
CA TYR A 71 8.24 9.32 5.28
C TYR A 71 7.10 10.21 4.79
N LEU A 72 6.07 9.61 4.24
CA LEU A 72 4.95 10.39 3.71
C LEU A 72 4.21 11.15 4.81
N GLN A 73 4.05 10.53 5.97
CA GLN A 73 3.41 11.21 7.09
C GLN A 73 4.24 12.41 7.55
N GLN A 74 5.56 12.29 7.53
CA GLN A 74 6.43 13.41 7.87
C GLN A 74 6.36 14.52 6.84
N GLN A 75 6.00 14.19 5.61
CA GLN A 75 5.80 15.19 4.57
C GLN A 75 4.42 15.84 4.64
N GLY A 76 3.61 15.49 5.64
CA GLY A 76 2.31 16.08 5.83
C GLY A 76 1.16 15.32 5.19
N GLU A 77 1.43 14.14 4.64
CA GLU A 77 0.36 13.37 4.02
C GLU A 77 -0.48 12.68 5.09
N GLU A 78 -1.79 12.81 4.96
CA GLU A 78 -2.73 12.18 5.88
C GLU A 78 -3.39 11.00 5.19
N GLU A 79 -3.98 10.12 6.00
CA GLU A 79 -4.67 8.92 5.49
C GLU A 79 -3.74 8.03 4.69
N VAL A 80 -2.51 7.90 5.17
CA VAL A 80 -1.50 7.01 4.61
C VAL A 80 -1.18 5.96 5.67
N PHE A 81 -1.27 4.69 5.29
CA PHE A 81 -1.15 3.60 6.25
C PHE A 81 -0.21 2.52 5.74
N ASN A 82 0.50 1.89 6.69
CA ASN A 82 1.28 0.71 6.38
C ASN A 82 0.35 -0.49 6.40
N GLY A 83 0.15 -1.12 5.25
CA GLY A 83 -0.71 -2.28 5.13
C GLY A 83 -0.07 -3.59 5.54
N GLY A 84 1.26 -3.59 5.67
CA GLY A 84 1.97 -4.81 6.08
C GLY A 84 2.49 -5.60 4.92
N GLY A 85 2.46 -6.93 5.04
CA GLY A 85 3.00 -7.82 4.04
C GLY A 85 1.99 -8.26 3.02
N ILE A 86 2.47 -8.51 1.81
CA ILE A 86 1.59 -8.88 0.70
C ILE A 86 0.78 -10.14 0.97
N PHE A 87 1.38 -11.13 1.64
CA PHE A 87 0.65 -12.38 1.86
C PHE A 87 -0.51 -12.21 2.81
N GLN A 88 -0.37 -11.34 3.81
CA GLN A 88 -1.46 -11.03 4.70
C GLN A 88 -2.59 -10.31 3.96
N LEU A 89 -2.22 -9.36 3.09
CA LEU A 89 -3.21 -8.62 2.34
C LEU A 89 -3.89 -9.47 1.29
N MET A 90 -3.18 -10.45 0.74
CA MET A 90 -3.80 -11.37 -0.22
C MET A 90 -4.96 -12.15 0.40
N HIS A 91 -4.86 -12.50 1.67
CA HIS A 91 -5.97 -13.15 2.36
C HIS A 91 -7.17 -12.24 2.49
N LEU A 92 -6.93 -10.93 2.59
CA LEU A 92 -8.03 -9.98 2.70
C LEU A 92 -8.70 -9.73 1.34
N VAL A 93 -7.91 -9.74 0.27
CA VAL A 93 -8.43 -9.54 -1.08
C VAL A 93 -9.11 -10.81 -1.60
N HIS A 94 -8.50 -11.95 -1.33
CA HIS A 94 -9.02 -13.25 -1.75
C HIS A 94 -9.16 -14.15 -0.54
N PRO A 95 -10.13 -13.88 0.33
CA PRO A 95 -10.28 -14.70 1.52
C PRO A 95 -10.61 -16.12 1.11
N SER A 96 -10.06 -17.06 1.85
CA SER A 96 -10.32 -18.46 1.61
C SER A 96 -11.80 -18.73 1.84
N SER A 97 -12.44 -19.30 0.88
CA SER A 97 -13.85 -19.56 1.03
C SER A 97 -14.09 -20.97 1.38
N GLU A 98 -13.36 -21.47 1.55
CA GLU A 98 -13.69 -22.68 1.82
C GLU A 98 -13.22 -23.22 2.30
#